data_052fbd203c7fe089010ae46cef6b580b
#
_entry.id   052fbd203c7fe089010ae46cef6b580b
#
_cell.length_a   1.000
_cell.length_b   1.000
_cell.length_c   1.000
_cell.angle_alpha   90.00
_cell.angle_beta   90.00
_cell.angle_gamma   90.00
#
_symmetry.space_group_name_H-M   'P 1'
#
loop_
_entity.id
_entity.type
_entity.pdbx_description
1 polymer ?
#
loop_
_entity_poly.entity_id
_entity_poly.type
_entity_poly.pdbx_seq_one_letter_code
_entity_poly.pdbx_strand_id
1 'polypeptide(L)'
;MRRRLPLPHAPDLAAVRTGLTTEFPWVVSIADEMLKWLVGREHVHLRPVILLGIPGCGKTRFARRLIEELGVPYELVSCGGLSDSALGGTARRWLSGEPSLAVMAVRRHQCAGPAIILDEIEKVGTSRHNGNVHDVLIGLLEKETSARWFDPYVESNCDLSHLSWLMTANEVESVPAVLRDRCRILRFPEPGPEHLPFLASRILERHYLEQGHDPRWATPLEGYEIEALSRAWTGGSIRKLERLVEILVETRERYREPQ
;
A
#
# COMPACT_ATOMS: atom_id res chain seq x y z
N MET A 1 26.83 -21.29 -11.97
CA MET A 1 27.10 -20.53 -10.73
C MET A 1 25.78 -19.94 -10.24
N ARG A 2 25.23 -20.35 -9.08
CA ARG A 2 23.98 -19.80 -8.55
C ARG A 2 24.26 -18.39 -8.03
N ARG A 3 23.72 -17.37 -8.67
CA ARG A 3 23.85 -15.97 -8.22
C ARG A 3 22.95 -15.77 -7.00
N ARG A 4 23.53 -15.35 -5.88
CA ARG A 4 22.74 -14.91 -4.71
C ARG A 4 22.12 -13.56 -5.05
N LEU A 5 20.82 -13.42 -4.79
CA LEU A 5 20.13 -12.14 -4.93
C LEU A 5 20.35 -11.29 -3.67
N PRO A 6 20.51 -9.97 -3.80
CA PRO A 6 20.67 -9.08 -2.65
C PRO A 6 19.37 -8.97 -1.85
N LEU A 7 19.52 -8.71 -0.54
CA LEU A 7 18.45 -8.22 0.33
C LEU A 7 18.51 -6.69 0.40
N PRO A 8 17.38 -6.00 0.55
CA PRO A 8 17.38 -4.55 0.69
C PRO A 8 17.99 -4.16 2.04
N HIS A 9 19.00 -3.27 2.02
CA HIS A 9 19.61 -2.75 3.24
C HIS A 9 18.68 -1.78 3.96
N ALA A 10 18.72 -1.79 5.29
CA ALA A 10 17.97 -0.84 6.08
C ALA A 10 18.58 0.57 5.92
N PRO A 11 17.77 1.56 5.51
CA PRO A 11 18.23 2.95 5.39
C PRO A 11 18.28 3.64 6.76
N ASP A 12 18.59 4.94 6.77
CA ASP A 12 18.41 5.76 7.96
C ASP A 12 16.91 5.85 8.33
N LEU A 13 16.53 5.14 9.39
CA LEU A 13 15.15 5.10 9.85
C LEU A 13 14.63 6.44 10.36
N ALA A 14 15.50 7.36 10.79
CA ALA A 14 15.11 8.70 11.21
C ALA A 14 14.71 9.55 10.00
N ALA A 15 15.43 9.43 8.88
CA ALA A 15 15.08 10.08 7.63
C ALA A 15 13.76 9.53 7.07
N VAL A 16 13.58 8.20 7.05
CA VAL A 16 12.33 7.53 6.64
C VAL A 16 11.15 8.03 7.49
N ARG A 17 11.33 8.06 8.81
CA ARG A 17 10.30 8.57 9.73
C ARG A 17 9.90 10.00 9.39
N THR A 18 10.88 10.87 9.18
CA THR A 18 10.64 12.28 8.85
C THR A 18 9.86 12.41 7.53
N GLY A 19 10.25 11.69 6.48
CA GLY A 19 9.54 11.67 5.21
C GLY A 19 8.07 11.26 5.36
N LEU A 20 7.82 10.15 6.08
CA LEU A 20 6.48 9.64 6.30
C LEU A 20 5.62 10.58 7.15
N THR A 21 6.15 11.10 8.25
CA THR A 21 5.36 11.96 9.17
C THR A 21 5.10 13.36 8.59
N THR A 22 5.94 13.82 7.67
CA THR A 22 5.70 15.04 6.90
C THR A 22 4.58 14.84 5.88
N GLU A 23 4.49 13.67 5.25
CA GLU A 23 3.42 13.39 4.29
C GLU A 23 2.10 12.95 4.97
N PHE A 24 2.20 12.25 6.10
CA PHE A 24 1.07 11.67 6.82
C PHE A 24 1.12 12.06 8.32
N PRO A 25 0.89 13.34 8.68
CA PRO A 25 1.04 13.79 10.07
C PRO A 25 0.09 13.10 11.06
N TRP A 26 -1.00 12.49 10.59
CA TRP A 26 -1.95 11.73 11.42
C TRP A 26 -1.52 10.26 11.64
N VAL A 27 -0.46 9.77 10.99
CA VAL A 27 -0.06 8.34 11.01
C VAL A 27 1.23 8.10 11.79
N VAL A 28 1.67 9.06 12.60
CA VAL A 28 2.94 9.01 13.33
C VAL A 28 3.11 7.72 14.14
N SER A 29 2.06 7.32 14.88
CA SER A 29 2.10 6.12 15.72
C SER A 29 2.29 4.82 14.92
N ILE A 30 1.67 4.72 13.75
CA ILE A 30 1.82 3.56 12.85
C ILE A 30 3.22 3.53 12.23
N ALA A 31 3.72 4.68 11.77
CA ALA A 31 5.07 4.80 11.24
C ALA A 31 6.10 4.37 12.29
N ASP A 32 5.99 4.89 13.53
CA ASP A 32 6.88 4.56 14.62
C ASP A 32 6.84 3.07 14.98
N GLU A 33 5.65 2.47 15.04
CA GLU A 33 5.51 1.04 15.31
C GLU A 33 6.16 0.18 14.24
N MET A 34 5.92 0.49 12.95
CA MET A 34 6.49 -0.29 11.85
C MET A 34 8.01 -0.12 11.74
N LEU A 35 8.54 1.09 11.92
CA LEU A 35 9.97 1.35 11.88
C LEU A 35 10.71 0.72 13.07
N LYS A 36 10.05 0.62 14.24
CA LYS A 36 10.61 -0.07 15.42
C LYS A 36 10.97 -1.53 15.12
N TRP A 37 10.26 -2.20 14.20
CA TRP A 37 10.58 -3.58 13.82
C TRP A 37 11.89 -3.72 13.05
N LEU A 38 12.41 -2.61 12.51
CA LEU A 38 13.64 -2.56 11.72
C LEU A 38 14.87 -2.09 12.52
N VAL A 39 14.67 -1.60 13.75
CA VAL A 39 15.77 -1.10 14.58
C VAL A 39 16.80 -2.21 14.83
N GLY A 40 18.07 -1.92 14.53
CA GLY A 40 19.18 -2.86 14.69
C GLY A 40 19.26 -3.96 13.63
N ARG A 41 18.45 -3.89 12.57
CA ARG A 41 18.52 -4.84 11.45
C ARG A 41 19.39 -4.29 10.33
N GLU A 42 20.18 -5.16 9.72
CA GLU A 42 20.99 -4.84 8.54
C GLU A 42 20.11 -4.74 7.27
N HIS A 43 19.06 -5.56 7.21
CA HIS A 43 18.17 -5.66 6.05
C HIS A 43 16.73 -5.39 6.41
N VAL A 44 16.02 -4.79 5.46
CA VAL A 44 14.59 -4.55 5.60
C VAL A 44 13.83 -5.87 5.45
N HIS A 45 13.08 -6.22 6.48
CA HIS A 45 12.09 -7.28 6.44
C HIS A 45 10.98 -6.95 7.42
N LEU A 46 9.81 -6.60 6.89
CA LEU A 46 8.63 -6.29 7.68
C LEU A 46 7.85 -7.57 7.98
N ARG A 47 7.34 -7.66 9.20
CA ARG A 47 6.38 -8.71 9.54
C ARG A 47 5.11 -8.52 8.73
N PRO A 48 4.37 -9.60 8.40
CA PRO A 48 3.08 -9.47 7.74
C PRO A 48 2.14 -8.53 8.52
N VAL A 49 1.61 -7.51 7.84
CA VAL A 49 0.78 -6.47 8.46
C VAL A 49 -0.48 -6.21 7.64
N ILE A 50 -1.60 -6.00 8.34
CA ILE A 50 -2.86 -5.50 7.78
C ILE A 50 -3.10 -4.09 8.33
N LEU A 51 -3.12 -3.10 7.45
CA LEU A 51 -3.54 -1.74 7.76
C LEU A 51 -5.08 -1.68 7.65
N LEU A 52 -5.73 -1.59 8.79
CA LEU A 52 -7.20 -1.59 8.89
C LEU A 52 -7.71 -0.17 9.08
N GLY A 53 -8.65 0.29 8.26
CA GLY A 53 -9.25 1.63 8.41
C GLY A 53 -10.28 1.90 7.33
N ILE A 54 -11.00 3.00 7.44
CA ILE A 54 -12.06 3.36 6.50
C ILE A 54 -11.57 3.53 5.05
N PRO A 55 -12.44 3.35 4.06
CA PRO A 55 -12.12 3.63 2.66
C PRO A 55 -11.68 5.09 2.45
N GLY A 56 -10.60 5.28 1.71
CA GLY A 56 -10.13 6.62 1.33
C GLY A 56 -9.32 7.37 2.39
N CYS A 57 -8.94 6.76 3.54
CA CYS A 57 -8.09 7.41 4.55
C CYS A 57 -6.58 7.40 4.23
N GLY A 58 -6.16 6.77 3.12
CA GLY A 58 -4.78 6.81 2.64
C GLY A 58 -3.92 5.58 2.93
N LYS A 59 -4.50 4.44 3.36
CA LYS A 59 -3.77 3.18 3.69
C LYS A 59 -2.81 2.72 2.60
N THR A 60 -3.31 2.53 1.40
CA THR A 60 -2.53 2.03 0.25
C THR A 60 -1.42 3.00 -0.13
N ARG A 61 -1.68 4.30 -0.09
CA ARG A 61 -0.68 5.34 -0.34
C ARG A 61 0.42 5.30 0.73
N PHE A 62 0.05 5.19 2.00
CA PHE A 62 1.01 5.06 3.09
C PHE A 62 1.85 3.79 2.97
N ALA A 63 1.23 2.62 2.70
CA ALA A 63 1.96 1.37 2.52
C ALA A 63 3.01 1.48 1.40
N ARG A 64 2.63 2.07 0.27
CA ARG A 64 3.52 2.33 -0.85
C ARG A 64 4.67 3.26 -0.49
N ARG A 65 4.35 4.42 0.12
CA ARG A 65 5.36 5.40 0.54
C ARG A 65 6.33 4.86 1.57
N LEU A 66 5.85 4.06 2.53
CA LEU A 66 6.73 3.39 3.50
C LEU A 66 7.76 2.51 2.79
N ILE A 67 7.33 1.69 1.83
CA ILE A 67 8.22 0.79 1.10
C ILE A 67 9.20 1.56 0.20
N GLU A 68 8.74 2.65 -0.45
CA GLU A 68 9.59 3.55 -1.25
C GLU A 68 10.66 4.24 -0.39
N GLU A 69 10.29 4.79 0.77
CA GLU A 69 11.23 5.42 1.72
C GLU A 69 12.23 4.42 2.30
N LEU A 70 11.82 3.16 2.47
CA LEU A 70 12.71 2.07 2.88
C LEU A 70 13.63 1.59 1.75
N GLY A 71 13.48 2.09 0.51
CA GLY A 71 14.28 1.68 -0.64
C GLY A 71 14.05 0.23 -1.07
N VAL A 72 12.88 -0.33 -0.77
CA VAL A 72 12.51 -1.72 -1.11
C VAL A 72 11.72 -1.75 -2.41
N PRO A 73 12.10 -2.56 -3.41
CA PRO A 73 11.28 -2.77 -4.57
C PRO A 73 9.98 -3.50 -4.21
N TYR A 74 8.87 -3.19 -4.89
CA TYR A 74 7.57 -3.77 -4.53
C TYR A 74 6.65 -4.05 -5.71
N GLU A 75 5.68 -4.93 -5.49
CA GLU A 75 4.50 -5.13 -6.32
C GLU A 75 3.26 -4.66 -5.56
N LEU A 76 2.41 -3.90 -6.25
CA LEU A 76 1.10 -3.48 -5.73
C LEU A 76 0.01 -4.22 -6.49
N VAL A 77 -0.83 -4.96 -5.77
CA VAL A 77 -1.86 -5.81 -6.35
C VAL A 77 -3.20 -5.56 -5.68
N SER A 78 -4.23 -5.26 -6.47
CA SER A 78 -5.61 -5.20 -5.98
C SER A 78 -6.20 -6.59 -5.84
N CYS A 79 -6.73 -6.90 -4.67
CA CYS A 79 -7.29 -8.21 -4.37
C CYS A 79 -8.67 -8.47 -5.00
N GLY A 80 -9.38 -7.43 -5.46
CA GLY A 80 -10.71 -7.57 -6.06
C GLY A 80 -10.76 -8.38 -7.37
N GLY A 81 -9.61 -8.55 -8.04
CA GLY A 81 -9.48 -9.37 -9.25
C GLY A 81 -8.42 -10.46 -9.16
N LEU A 82 -7.83 -10.66 -7.97
CA LEU A 82 -6.75 -11.61 -7.76
C LEU A 82 -7.31 -13.05 -7.67
N SER A 83 -6.76 -13.95 -8.50
CA SER A 83 -7.01 -15.38 -8.40
C SER A 83 -5.95 -16.09 -7.56
N ASP A 84 -6.29 -17.26 -7.02
CA ASP A 84 -5.33 -18.12 -6.34
C ASP A 84 -4.18 -18.55 -7.24
N SER A 85 -4.47 -18.82 -8.51
CA SER A 85 -3.48 -19.18 -9.53
C SER A 85 -2.50 -18.03 -9.82
N ALA A 86 -2.96 -16.79 -9.81
CA ALA A 86 -2.06 -15.63 -9.96
C ALA A 86 -1.14 -15.47 -8.75
N LEU A 87 -1.66 -15.69 -7.52
CA LEU A 87 -0.85 -15.62 -6.31
C LEU A 87 0.08 -16.82 -6.14
N GLY A 88 -0.45 -18.05 -6.33
CA GLY A 88 0.25 -19.32 -6.07
C GLY A 88 1.02 -19.90 -7.24
N GLY A 89 0.78 -19.38 -8.45
CA GLY A 89 1.36 -19.88 -9.69
C GLY A 89 0.54 -20.99 -10.34
N THR A 90 0.79 -21.22 -11.62
CA THR A 90 0.12 -22.26 -12.43
C THR A 90 1.17 -23.17 -13.06
N ALA A 91 0.89 -24.47 -13.06
CA ALA A 91 1.83 -25.47 -13.55
C ALA A 91 2.26 -25.19 -15.01
N ARG A 92 3.56 -25.32 -15.28
CA ARG A 92 4.20 -25.04 -16.58
C ARG A 92 3.60 -25.83 -17.76
N ARG A 93 3.00 -26.96 -17.49
CA ARG A 93 2.34 -27.81 -18.50
C ARG A 93 1.09 -27.19 -19.13
N TRP A 94 0.52 -26.15 -18.52
CA TRP A 94 -0.63 -25.44 -19.05
C TRP A 94 -0.20 -24.30 -19.95
N LEU A 95 -1.00 -24.00 -21.00
CA LEU A 95 -0.72 -22.86 -21.89
C LEU A 95 -0.67 -21.51 -21.15
N SER A 96 -1.42 -21.39 -20.07
CA SER A 96 -1.45 -20.23 -19.16
C SER A 96 -0.54 -20.42 -17.94
N GLY A 97 0.49 -21.29 -18.03
CA GLY A 97 1.42 -21.53 -16.93
C GLY A 97 2.24 -20.28 -16.60
N GLU A 98 2.21 -19.88 -15.34
CA GLU A 98 2.96 -18.73 -14.82
C GLU A 98 3.50 -19.01 -13.44
N PRO A 99 4.70 -18.47 -13.09
CA PRO A 99 5.19 -18.54 -11.72
C PRO A 99 4.27 -17.78 -10.75
N SER A 100 4.34 -18.13 -9.48
CA SER A 100 3.65 -17.37 -8.43
C SER A 100 4.05 -15.89 -8.43
N LEU A 101 3.14 -15.03 -8.00
CA LEU A 101 3.37 -13.58 -7.85
C LEU A 101 4.67 -13.30 -7.07
N ALA A 102 4.90 -14.04 -5.99
CA ALA A 102 6.09 -13.90 -5.15
C ALA A 102 7.38 -14.23 -5.90
N VAL A 103 7.41 -15.31 -6.67
CA VAL A 103 8.57 -15.69 -7.52
C VAL A 103 8.77 -14.66 -8.63
N MET A 104 7.68 -14.17 -9.23
CA MET A 104 7.75 -13.12 -10.25
C MET A 104 8.30 -11.80 -9.70
N ALA A 105 7.92 -11.41 -8.48
CA ALA A 105 8.44 -10.22 -7.82
C ALA A 105 9.97 -10.33 -7.59
N VAL A 106 10.43 -11.45 -7.02
CA VAL A 106 11.86 -11.73 -6.83
C VAL A 106 12.62 -11.68 -8.16
N ARG A 107 12.08 -12.30 -9.22
CA ARG A 107 12.68 -12.33 -10.55
C ARG A 107 12.74 -10.94 -11.19
N ARG A 108 11.65 -10.18 -11.16
CA ARG A 108 11.53 -8.86 -11.79
C ARG A 108 12.47 -7.86 -11.15
N HIS A 109 12.49 -7.83 -9.82
CA HIS A 109 13.30 -6.87 -9.07
C HIS A 109 14.74 -7.33 -8.83
N GLN A 110 15.11 -8.57 -9.17
CA GLN A 110 16.44 -9.15 -8.89
C GLN A 110 16.83 -8.97 -7.41
N CYS A 111 15.85 -9.06 -6.50
CA CYS A 111 15.96 -8.85 -5.06
C CYS A 111 15.37 -10.07 -4.34
N ALA A 112 16.04 -10.58 -3.29
CA ALA A 112 15.55 -11.72 -2.53
C ALA A 112 14.41 -11.35 -1.56
N GLY A 113 14.26 -10.07 -1.20
CA GLY A 113 13.28 -9.57 -0.24
C GLY A 113 12.47 -8.38 -0.75
N PRO A 114 11.81 -8.46 -1.94
CA PRO A 114 10.89 -7.41 -2.36
C PRO A 114 9.67 -7.36 -1.44
N ALA A 115 8.92 -6.26 -1.46
CA ALA A 115 7.65 -6.16 -0.78
C ALA A 115 6.49 -6.51 -1.72
N ILE A 116 5.43 -7.08 -1.16
CA ILE A 116 4.15 -7.28 -1.84
C ILE A 116 3.08 -6.54 -1.05
N ILE A 117 2.42 -5.60 -1.71
CA ILE A 117 1.32 -4.83 -1.16
C ILE A 117 0.02 -5.38 -1.77
N LEU A 118 -0.82 -5.99 -0.93
CA LEU A 118 -2.13 -6.50 -1.30
C LEU A 118 -3.19 -5.50 -0.85
N ASP A 119 -3.83 -4.84 -1.81
CA ASP A 119 -4.83 -3.82 -1.55
C ASP A 119 -6.23 -4.43 -1.46
N GLU A 120 -6.97 -4.07 -0.41
CA GLU A 120 -8.34 -4.53 -0.15
C GLU A 120 -8.45 -6.05 -0.04
N ILE A 121 -7.68 -6.65 0.88
CA ILE A 121 -7.62 -8.12 1.07
C ILE A 121 -8.99 -8.74 1.42
N GLU A 122 -9.91 -7.96 1.96
CA GLU A 122 -11.30 -8.38 2.20
C GLU A 122 -12.12 -8.60 0.92
N LYS A 123 -11.66 -8.05 -0.22
CA LYS A 123 -12.35 -8.19 -1.52
C LYS A 123 -11.95 -9.45 -2.30
N VAL A 124 -11.10 -10.27 -1.73
CA VAL A 124 -10.77 -11.57 -2.34
C VAL A 124 -12.04 -12.38 -2.55
N GLY A 125 -12.24 -12.86 -3.79
CA GLY A 125 -13.39 -13.69 -4.14
C GLY A 125 -13.43 -14.98 -3.30
N THR A 126 -14.58 -15.26 -2.71
CA THR A 126 -14.81 -16.48 -1.91
C THR A 126 -15.19 -17.71 -2.75
N SER A 127 -15.09 -17.63 -4.07
CA SER A 127 -15.43 -18.70 -4.99
C SER A 127 -14.46 -19.89 -4.83
N ARG A 128 -14.95 -20.98 -4.26
CA ARG A 128 -14.19 -22.23 -4.12
C ARG A 128 -13.86 -22.92 -5.45
N HIS A 129 -14.51 -22.51 -6.55
CA HIS A 129 -14.26 -23.10 -7.88
C HIS A 129 -12.93 -22.63 -8.51
N ASN A 130 -12.44 -21.45 -8.12
CA ASN A 130 -11.18 -20.88 -8.63
C ASN A 130 -10.06 -20.90 -7.59
N GLY A 131 -10.16 -21.78 -6.57
CA GLY A 131 -9.24 -21.81 -5.44
C GLY A 131 -9.49 -20.68 -4.43
N ASN A 132 -8.65 -20.62 -3.40
CA ASN A 132 -8.78 -19.63 -2.33
C ASN A 132 -7.46 -18.88 -2.15
N VAL A 133 -7.45 -17.61 -2.55
CA VAL A 133 -6.28 -16.71 -2.39
C VAL A 133 -5.81 -16.66 -0.93
N HIS A 134 -6.74 -16.69 0.04
CA HIS A 134 -6.38 -16.68 1.45
C HIS A 134 -5.60 -17.93 1.86
N ASP A 135 -5.93 -19.11 1.32
CA ASP A 135 -5.23 -20.36 1.65
C ASP A 135 -3.80 -20.36 1.10
N VAL A 136 -3.62 -19.84 -0.12
CA VAL A 136 -2.28 -19.64 -0.71
C VAL A 136 -1.47 -18.65 0.13
N LEU A 137 -2.09 -17.52 0.51
CA LEU A 137 -1.45 -16.49 1.28
C LEU A 137 -1.01 -16.99 2.67
N ILE A 138 -1.83 -17.79 3.34
CA ILE A 138 -1.47 -18.42 4.62
C ILE A 138 -0.14 -19.17 4.52
N GLY A 139 0.06 -19.95 3.46
CA GLY A 139 1.32 -20.66 3.21
C GLY A 139 2.51 -19.75 2.95
N LEU A 140 2.29 -18.64 2.22
CA LEU A 140 3.33 -17.65 1.93
C LEU A 140 3.73 -16.79 3.14
N LEU A 141 2.81 -16.59 4.08
CA LEU A 141 3.07 -15.83 5.32
C LEU A 141 3.74 -16.67 6.41
N GLU A 142 3.64 -18.00 6.33
CA GLU A 142 4.27 -18.89 7.28
C GLU A 142 5.74 -19.12 6.93
N LYS A 143 6.63 -18.78 7.87
CA LYS A 143 8.09 -18.75 7.61
C LYS A 143 8.66 -20.10 7.16
N GLU A 144 8.20 -21.21 7.74
CA GLU A 144 8.70 -22.54 7.38
C GLU A 144 8.26 -22.95 5.98
N THR A 145 7.00 -22.67 5.62
CA THR A 145 6.43 -22.97 4.31
C THR A 145 7.01 -22.06 3.24
N SER A 146 7.11 -20.76 3.50
CA SER A 146 7.65 -19.79 2.55
C SER A 146 9.14 -19.98 2.26
N ALA A 147 9.93 -20.47 3.24
CA ALA A 147 11.34 -20.81 3.03
C ALA A 147 11.55 -22.01 2.07
N ARG A 148 10.50 -22.79 1.82
CA ARG A 148 10.51 -23.96 0.94
C ARG A 148 9.30 -23.99 0.03
N TRP A 149 8.86 -22.85 -0.43
CA TRP A 149 7.71 -22.71 -1.31
C TRP A 149 7.95 -23.47 -2.61
N PHE A 150 7.14 -24.49 -2.88
CA PHE A 150 7.18 -25.19 -4.17
C PHE A 150 6.39 -24.38 -5.20
N ASP A 151 7.11 -23.80 -6.16
CA ASP A 151 6.48 -23.08 -7.26
C ASP A 151 6.11 -24.06 -8.38
N PRO A 152 4.83 -24.18 -8.77
CA PRO A 152 4.37 -25.16 -9.73
C PRO A 152 4.87 -24.91 -11.17
N TYR A 153 5.24 -23.67 -11.49
CA TYR A 153 5.81 -23.32 -12.79
C TYR A 153 7.32 -23.58 -12.85
N VAL A 154 8.02 -23.18 -11.81
CA VAL A 154 9.48 -23.40 -11.72
C VAL A 154 9.80 -24.86 -11.45
N GLU A 155 8.83 -25.63 -10.92
CA GLU A 155 8.99 -27.04 -10.52
C GLU A 155 10.13 -27.25 -9.50
N SER A 156 10.30 -26.27 -8.60
CA SER A 156 11.37 -26.28 -7.61
C SER A 156 10.96 -25.48 -6.36
N ASN A 157 11.63 -25.78 -5.24
CA ASN A 157 11.51 -25.01 -4.03
C ASN A 157 12.20 -23.66 -4.16
N CYS A 158 11.50 -22.61 -3.82
CA CYS A 158 11.96 -21.23 -3.77
C CYS A 158 11.95 -20.75 -2.33
N ASP A 159 13.01 -20.06 -1.90
CA ASP A 159 13.02 -19.39 -0.60
C ASP A 159 12.38 -18.01 -0.74
N LEU A 160 11.17 -17.87 -0.22
CA LEU A 160 10.36 -16.64 -0.23
C LEU A 160 10.21 -16.05 1.18
N SER A 161 10.97 -16.54 2.17
CA SER A 161 10.85 -16.15 3.58
C SER A 161 11.33 -14.73 3.88
N HIS A 162 11.98 -14.08 2.91
CA HIS A 162 12.49 -12.72 3.04
C HIS A 162 11.54 -11.64 2.49
N LEU A 163 10.41 -12.03 1.88
CA LEU A 163 9.44 -11.08 1.37
C LEU A 163 8.74 -10.32 2.51
N SER A 164 8.50 -9.04 2.30
CA SER A 164 7.68 -8.21 3.19
C SER A 164 6.24 -8.15 2.67
N TRP A 165 5.27 -8.50 3.50
CA TRP A 165 3.86 -8.52 3.12
C TRP A 165 3.10 -7.40 3.83
N LEU A 166 2.57 -6.47 3.06
CA LEU A 166 1.69 -5.40 3.53
C LEU A 166 0.32 -5.59 2.90
N MET A 167 -0.70 -5.55 3.72
CA MET A 167 -2.09 -5.68 3.28
C MET A 167 -2.90 -4.48 3.75
N THR A 168 -3.88 -4.07 2.98
CA THR A 168 -4.88 -3.10 3.43
C THR A 168 -6.23 -3.78 3.56
N ALA A 169 -7.05 -3.33 4.51
CA ALA A 169 -8.42 -3.77 4.65
C ALA A 169 -9.31 -2.61 5.11
N ASN A 170 -10.56 -2.61 4.67
CA ASN A 170 -11.58 -1.68 5.15
C ASN A 170 -12.31 -2.25 6.37
N GLU A 171 -12.48 -3.56 6.41
CA GLU A 171 -13.09 -4.31 7.51
C GLU A 171 -12.30 -5.60 7.77
N VAL A 172 -12.29 -6.05 9.01
CA VAL A 172 -11.49 -7.22 9.40
C VAL A 172 -12.32 -8.51 9.42
N GLU A 173 -13.61 -8.39 9.50
CA GLU A 173 -14.57 -9.50 9.65
C GLU A 173 -14.54 -10.44 8.44
N SER A 174 -14.36 -9.88 7.25
CA SER A 174 -14.27 -10.63 5.99
C SER A 174 -12.91 -11.33 5.78
N VAL A 175 -11.90 -11.00 6.61
CA VAL A 175 -10.60 -11.65 6.57
C VAL A 175 -10.61 -12.90 7.47
N PRO A 176 -10.26 -14.10 6.96
CA PRO A 176 -10.25 -15.33 7.76
C PRO A 176 -9.41 -15.21 9.04
N ALA A 177 -9.92 -15.76 10.15
CA ALA A 177 -9.22 -15.72 11.45
C ALA A 177 -7.80 -16.28 11.36
N VAL A 178 -7.59 -17.36 10.63
CA VAL A 178 -6.27 -17.99 10.44
C VAL A 178 -5.27 -17.04 9.76
N LEU A 179 -5.73 -16.21 8.84
CA LEU A 179 -4.90 -15.19 8.19
C LEU A 179 -4.61 -14.03 9.16
N ARG A 180 -5.62 -13.61 9.93
CA ARG A 180 -5.46 -12.55 10.94
C ARG A 180 -4.44 -12.91 12.01
N ASP A 181 -4.40 -14.18 12.44
CA ASP A 181 -3.44 -14.67 13.45
C ASP A 181 -1.98 -14.61 12.98
N ARG A 182 -1.74 -14.63 11.67
CA ARG A 182 -0.40 -14.54 11.06
C ARG A 182 0.05 -13.11 10.78
N CYS A 183 -0.84 -12.13 10.96
CA CYS A 183 -0.59 -10.74 10.62
C CYS A 183 -0.66 -9.84 11.87
N ARG A 184 0.13 -8.77 11.87
CA ARG A 184 -0.12 -7.66 12.78
C ARG A 184 -1.24 -6.80 12.20
N ILE A 185 -2.31 -6.59 12.96
CA ILE A 185 -3.40 -5.70 12.56
C ILE A 185 -3.14 -4.34 13.19
N LEU A 186 -2.87 -3.33 12.35
CA LEU A 186 -2.67 -1.96 12.78
C LEU A 186 -3.87 -1.11 12.33
N ARG A 187 -4.54 -0.50 13.30
CA ARG A 187 -5.64 0.42 13.02
C ARG A 187 -5.09 1.71 12.45
N PHE A 188 -5.33 1.93 11.17
CA PHE A 188 -4.87 3.11 10.45
C PHE A 188 -5.73 4.31 10.82
N PRO A 189 -5.14 5.37 11.43
CA PRO A 189 -5.91 6.51 11.87
C PRO A 189 -6.41 7.33 10.68
N GLU A 190 -7.54 7.97 10.90
CA GLU A 190 -8.15 8.88 9.94
C GLU A 190 -7.57 10.29 10.14
N PRO A 191 -7.38 11.07 9.07
CA PRO A 191 -7.06 12.47 9.23
C PRO A 191 -8.23 13.21 9.85
N GLY A 192 -7.96 14.01 10.89
CA GLY A 192 -8.95 14.87 11.53
C GLY A 192 -9.11 16.22 10.80
N PRO A 193 -10.08 17.05 11.24
CA PRO A 193 -10.33 18.37 10.65
C PRO A 193 -9.13 19.31 10.73
N GLU A 194 -8.25 19.13 11.71
CA GLU A 194 -7.00 19.89 11.88
C GLU A 194 -6.02 19.70 10.70
N HIS A 195 -6.13 18.59 9.96
CA HIS A 195 -5.31 18.29 8.81
C HIS A 195 -5.85 18.89 7.50
N LEU A 196 -7.05 19.51 7.53
CA LEU A 196 -7.71 20.04 6.34
C LEU A 196 -6.83 21.02 5.55
N PRO A 197 -6.24 22.08 6.14
CA PRO A 197 -5.46 23.06 5.37
C PRO A 197 -4.28 22.40 4.65
N PHE A 198 -3.58 21.52 5.34
CA PHE A 198 -2.45 20.77 4.81
C PHE A 198 -2.86 19.85 3.65
N LEU A 199 -3.91 19.04 3.86
CA LEU A 199 -4.38 18.11 2.85
C LEU A 199 -4.96 18.81 1.62
N ALA A 200 -5.75 19.87 1.83
CA ALA A 200 -6.38 20.62 0.75
C ALA A 200 -5.33 21.32 -0.13
N SER A 201 -4.27 21.90 0.46
CA SER A 201 -3.15 22.47 -0.30
C SER A 201 -2.44 21.42 -1.15
N ARG A 202 -2.13 20.24 -0.58
CA ARG A 202 -1.47 19.16 -1.32
C ARG A 202 -2.32 18.55 -2.42
N ILE A 203 -3.63 18.48 -2.20
CA ILE A 203 -4.58 18.04 -3.24
C ILE A 203 -4.61 19.06 -4.37
N LEU A 204 -4.65 20.36 -4.06
CA LEU A 204 -4.62 21.44 -5.03
C LEU A 204 -3.35 21.39 -5.88
N GLU A 205 -2.16 21.29 -5.25
CA GLU A 205 -0.87 21.18 -5.95
C GLU A 205 -0.86 19.98 -6.90
N ARG A 206 -1.34 18.81 -6.45
CA ARG A 206 -1.42 17.61 -7.28
C ARG A 206 -2.39 17.80 -8.45
N HIS A 207 -3.53 18.40 -8.23
CA HIS A 207 -4.51 18.67 -9.27
C HIS A 207 -3.90 19.54 -10.41
N TYR A 208 -3.13 20.57 -10.06
CA TYR A 208 -2.39 21.39 -11.03
C TYR A 208 -1.34 20.58 -11.80
N LEU A 209 -0.60 19.71 -11.12
CA LEU A 209 0.37 18.82 -11.76
C LEU A 209 -0.30 17.84 -12.76
N GLU A 210 -1.43 17.27 -12.40
CA GLU A 210 -2.20 16.33 -13.25
C GLU A 210 -2.75 17.03 -14.51
N GLN A 211 -3.03 18.34 -14.42
CA GLN A 211 -3.41 19.18 -15.56
C GLN A 211 -2.21 19.65 -16.40
N GLY A 212 -0.98 19.27 -16.02
CA GLY A 212 0.25 19.70 -16.72
C GLY A 212 0.70 21.10 -16.38
N HIS A 213 0.17 21.70 -15.33
CA HIS A 213 0.55 23.03 -14.86
C HIS A 213 1.63 22.94 -13.77
N ASP A 214 2.50 23.96 -13.68
CA ASP A 214 3.47 24.08 -12.60
C ASP A 214 2.72 24.41 -11.28
N PRO A 215 2.85 23.56 -10.23
CA PRO A 215 2.15 23.77 -8.96
C PRO A 215 2.49 25.08 -8.27
N ARG A 216 3.63 25.70 -8.59
CA ARG A 216 4.01 27.03 -8.08
C ARG A 216 3.05 28.13 -8.52
N TRP A 217 2.29 27.92 -9.58
CA TRP A 217 1.26 28.83 -10.07
C TRP A 217 -0.13 28.54 -9.51
N ALA A 218 -0.27 27.48 -8.70
CA ALA A 218 -1.52 27.20 -8.03
C ALA A 218 -1.86 28.35 -7.07
N THR A 219 -2.98 29.02 -7.33
CA THR A 219 -3.48 30.05 -6.40
C THR A 219 -3.83 29.38 -5.07
N PRO A 220 -3.19 29.76 -3.95
CA PRO A 220 -3.50 29.18 -2.64
C PRO A 220 -4.99 29.26 -2.29
N LEU A 221 -5.44 28.38 -1.42
CA LEU A 221 -6.81 28.42 -0.91
C LEU A 221 -6.98 29.63 0.01
N GLU A 222 -8.03 30.41 -0.21
CA GLU A 222 -8.35 31.57 0.61
C GLU A 222 -9.11 31.15 1.89
N GLY A 223 -9.13 32.03 2.90
CA GLY A 223 -9.75 31.71 4.20
C GLY A 223 -11.20 31.28 4.10
N TYR A 224 -12.02 31.95 3.25
CA TYR A 224 -13.43 31.59 3.05
C TYR A 224 -13.59 30.22 2.35
N GLU A 225 -12.64 29.82 1.51
CA GLU A 225 -12.65 28.51 0.86
C GLU A 225 -12.30 27.39 1.84
N ILE A 226 -11.28 27.62 2.69
CA ILE A 226 -10.94 26.70 3.79
C ILE A 226 -12.15 26.55 4.74
N GLU A 227 -12.84 27.65 5.03
CA GLU A 227 -14.05 27.59 5.86
C GLU A 227 -15.18 26.81 5.18
N ALA A 228 -15.40 27.00 3.89
CA ALA A 228 -16.39 26.22 3.12
C ALA A 228 -16.03 24.72 3.11
N LEU A 229 -14.76 24.38 2.89
CA LEU A 229 -14.28 23.00 2.96
C LEU A 229 -14.47 22.40 4.37
N SER A 230 -14.20 23.16 5.43
CA SER A 230 -14.34 22.69 6.82
C SER A 230 -15.79 22.36 7.23
N ARG A 231 -16.75 23.05 6.64
CA ARG A 231 -18.18 22.74 6.82
C ARG A 231 -18.60 21.44 6.13
N ALA A 232 -17.93 21.10 5.00
CA ALA A 232 -18.27 19.94 4.20
C ALA A 232 -17.45 18.69 4.54
N TRP A 233 -16.24 18.89 5.14
CA TRP A 233 -15.34 17.81 5.52
C TRP A 233 -14.82 18.00 6.94
N THR A 234 -15.20 17.06 7.80
CA THR A 234 -14.88 17.05 9.24
C THR A 234 -13.83 15.99 9.60
N GLY A 235 -13.11 15.47 8.58
CA GLY A 235 -12.16 14.39 8.75
C GLY A 235 -12.51 13.13 7.95
N GLY A 236 -11.70 12.09 8.11
CA GLY A 236 -11.93 10.77 7.55
C GLY A 236 -11.42 10.60 6.11
N SER A 237 -12.32 10.49 5.15
CA SER A 237 -11.95 10.15 3.76
C SER A 237 -11.26 11.31 3.02
N ILE A 238 -9.99 11.11 2.67
CA ILE A 238 -9.22 12.04 1.81
C ILE A 238 -9.84 12.09 0.41
N ARG A 239 -10.34 10.97 -0.11
CA ARG A 239 -11.05 10.92 -1.41
C ARG A 239 -12.28 11.83 -1.45
N LYS A 240 -12.99 11.98 -0.31
CA LYS A 240 -14.08 12.95 -0.21
C LYS A 240 -13.54 14.39 -0.30
N LEU A 241 -12.43 14.67 0.39
CA LEU A 241 -11.80 15.99 0.35
C LEU A 241 -11.28 16.33 -1.06
N GLU A 242 -10.69 15.36 -1.77
CA GLU A 242 -10.26 15.51 -3.17
C GLU A 242 -11.40 16.04 -4.04
N ARG A 243 -12.56 15.38 -4.02
CA ARG A 243 -13.74 15.81 -4.79
C ARG A 243 -14.20 17.23 -4.42
N LEU A 244 -14.14 17.59 -3.13
CA LEU A 244 -14.53 18.93 -2.69
C LEU A 244 -13.56 20.00 -3.21
N VAL A 245 -12.26 19.73 -3.21
CA VAL A 245 -11.24 20.64 -3.77
C VAL A 245 -11.39 20.75 -5.29
N GLU A 246 -11.64 19.65 -6.01
CA GLU A 246 -11.91 19.65 -7.44
C GLU A 246 -13.11 20.56 -7.79
N ILE A 247 -14.25 20.41 -7.10
CA ILE A 247 -15.44 21.26 -7.27
C ILE A 247 -15.11 22.73 -7.02
N LEU A 248 -14.27 23.02 -6.02
CA LEU A 248 -13.87 24.38 -5.68
C LEU A 248 -13.03 24.98 -6.80
N VAL A 249 -12.06 24.23 -7.35
CA VAL A 249 -11.21 24.69 -8.47
C VAL A 249 -12.06 24.94 -9.72
N GLU A 250 -12.95 24.04 -10.09
CA GLU A 250 -13.88 24.23 -11.21
C GLU A 250 -14.76 25.48 -11.03
N THR A 251 -15.16 25.74 -9.79
CA THR A 251 -15.96 26.94 -9.46
C THR A 251 -15.14 28.21 -9.67
N ARG A 252 -13.87 28.22 -9.23
CA ARG A 252 -12.94 29.34 -9.47
C ARG A 252 -12.78 29.65 -10.96
N GLU A 253 -12.63 28.63 -11.78
CA GLU A 253 -12.45 28.77 -13.24
C GLU A 253 -13.67 29.38 -13.89
N ARG A 254 -14.87 28.91 -13.57
CA ARG A 254 -16.14 29.48 -14.08
C ARG A 254 -16.32 30.97 -13.76
N TYR A 255 -15.84 31.43 -12.61
CA TYR A 255 -15.92 32.85 -12.26
C TYR A 255 -14.78 33.69 -12.81
N ARG A 256 -13.72 33.09 -13.38
CA ARG A 256 -12.62 33.78 -14.04
C ARG A 256 -12.81 33.94 -15.56
N GLU A 257 -13.67 33.15 -16.18
CA GLU A 257 -14.04 33.36 -17.59
C GLU A 257 -14.84 34.66 -17.70
N PRO A 258 -14.34 35.68 -18.46
CA PRO A 258 -15.13 36.90 -18.74
C PRO A 258 -16.35 36.49 -19.56
N GLN A 259 -17.53 36.95 -19.12
CA GLN A 259 -18.78 36.87 -19.90
C GLN A 259 -18.66 37.66 -21.21
#